data_5c6ff25cc7602e00c6d74c0cc83c751c
#
_entry.id   5c6ff25cc7602e00c6d74c0cc83c751c
#
_cell.length_a   1.000
_cell.length_b   1.000
_cell.length_c   1.000
_cell.angle_alpha   90.00
_cell.angle_beta   90.00
_cell.angle_gamma   90.00
#
_symmetry.space_group_name_H-M   'P 1'
#
loop_
_entity.id
_entity.type
_entity.pdbx_description
1 polymer ?
#
loop_
_entity_poly.entity_id
_entity_poly.type
_entity_poly.pdbx_seq_one_letter_code
_entity_poly.pdbx_strand_id
1 'polypeptide(L)'
;MNRILVIVPAYNAGLTISELIQKVSKFIDKTNILVIDDGSQDQTFTLAQKAGAVVLKHETNKGKGEALKTGFKYAQKKNYEALFTIDADLQHDPSSIRDFLQKANQNFSGIIIGTRGINLKKMPLARWLTNNLTSAILSILSGQRIRDSQSGYRLISTCVLKRIKLKAKKYDLESEILVKTGRSGFKIDSVPIPTIYQESKSFINPFVDTGRFIRIMLRSIWW
;
A
#
# COMPACT_ATOMS: atom_id res chain seq x y z
N MET A 1 17.01 -0.13 11.00
CA MET A 1 16.42 -1.14 10.08
C MET A 1 17.39 -1.36 8.94
N ASN A 2 17.90 -2.57 8.80
CA ASN A 2 18.96 -2.89 7.82
C ASN A 2 18.43 -3.60 6.57
N ARG A 3 17.26 -4.23 6.62
CA ARG A 3 16.68 -4.99 5.50
C ARG A 3 15.24 -4.59 5.25
N ILE A 4 15.05 -3.72 4.27
CA ILE A 4 13.73 -3.19 3.88
C ILE A 4 13.44 -3.63 2.44
N LEU A 5 12.24 -4.16 2.19
CA LEU A 5 11.73 -4.52 0.87
C LEU A 5 10.76 -3.46 0.38
N VAL A 6 10.75 -3.15 -0.91
CA VAL A 6 9.67 -2.39 -1.55
C VAL A 6 8.82 -3.37 -2.36
N ILE A 7 7.53 -3.43 -2.09
CA ILE A 7 6.56 -4.26 -2.81
C ILE A 7 5.73 -3.36 -3.72
N VAL A 8 5.73 -3.68 -5.00
CA VAL A 8 4.95 -2.99 -6.04
C VAL A 8 3.97 -3.99 -6.65
N PRO A 9 2.68 -3.97 -6.23
CA PRO A 9 1.65 -4.71 -6.96
C PRO A 9 1.40 -4.03 -8.30
N ALA A 10 1.50 -4.78 -9.40
CA ALA A 10 1.38 -4.26 -10.75
C ALA A 10 0.42 -5.10 -11.59
N TYR A 11 -0.45 -4.44 -12.35
CA TYR A 11 -1.30 -5.05 -13.36
C TYR A 11 -1.46 -4.08 -14.53
N ASN A 12 -0.96 -4.48 -15.72
CA ASN A 12 -0.92 -3.65 -16.93
C ASN A 12 -0.29 -2.27 -16.67
N ALA A 13 0.89 -2.27 -16.03
CA ALA A 13 1.64 -1.08 -15.64
C ALA A 13 2.88 -0.84 -16.51
N GLY A 14 2.90 -1.37 -17.73
CA GLY A 14 4.07 -1.28 -18.63
C GLY A 14 4.54 0.14 -18.90
N LEU A 15 3.64 1.12 -18.89
CA LEU A 15 3.99 2.52 -19.11
C LEU A 15 4.74 3.20 -17.95
N THR A 16 4.56 2.69 -16.72
CA THR A 16 5.01 3.37 -15.48
C THR A 16 6.05 2.58 -14.69
N ILE A 17 6.06 1.26 -14.83
CA ILE A 17 6.82 0.37 -13.93
C ILE A 17 8.33 0.61 -13.97
N SER A 18 8.90 0.83 -15.17
CA SER A 18 10.34 1.08 -15.30
C SER A 18 10.76 2.38 -14.64
N GLU A 19 9.97 3.45 -14.82
CA GLU A 19 10.22 4.75 -14.22
C GLU A 19 10.09 4.67 -12.69
N LEU A 20 9.07 3.98 -12.18
CA LEU A 20 8.89 3.78 -10.76
C LEU A 20 10.10 3.08 -10.13
N ILE A 21 10.56 1.97 -10.74
CA ILE A 21 11.72 1.22 -10.25
C ILE A 21 12.97 2.11 -10.23
N GLN A 22 13.22 2.89 -11.28
CA GLN A 22 14.34 3.81 -11.33
C GLN A 22 14.26 4.90 -10.25
N LYS A 23 13.07 5.45 -9.99
CA LYS A 23 12.87 6.45 -8.92
C LYS A 23 13.08 5.84 -7.53
N VAL A 24 12.53 4.65 -7.27
CA VAL A 24 12.69 3.93 -5.99
C VAL A 24 14.14 3.52 -5.77
N SER A 25 14.85 3.12 -6.82
CA SER A 25 16.24 2.66 -6.73
C SER A 25 17.24 3.73 -6.29
N LYS A 26 16.84 4.99 -6.26
CA LYS A 26 17.62 6.08 -5.68
C LYS A 26 17.70 6.02 -4.14
N PHE A 27 16.82 5.25 -3.51
CA PHE A 27 16.67 5.16 -2.05
C PHE A 27 16.82 3.74 -1.52
N ILE A 28 16.47 2.73 -2.32
CA ILE A 28 16.47 1.31 -1.96
C ILE A 28 17.14 0.54 -3.09
N ASP A 29 18.06 -0.37 -2.76
CA ASP A 29 18.73 -1.22 -3.75
C ASP A 29 17.71 -1.98 -4.61
N LYS A 30 17.98 -2.11 -5.90
CA LYS A 30 17.08 -2.76 -6.87
C LYS A 30 16.76 -4.20 -6.50
N THR A 31 17.69 -4.91 -5.88
CA THR A 31 17.49 -6.30 -5.39
C THR A 31 16.49 -6.39 -4.24
N ASN A 32 16.18 -5.26 -3.60
CA ASN A 32 15.17 -5.11 -2.56
C ASN A 32 13.87 -4.45 -3.09
N ILE A 33 13.69 -4.37 -4.41
CA ILE A 33 12.43 -3.96 -5.05
C ILE A 33 11.79 -5.23 -5.61
N LEU A 34 10.61 -5.58 -5.10
CA LEU A 34 9.82 -6.73 -5.52
C LEU A 34 8.56 -6.27 -6.25
N VAL A 35 8.48 -6.53 -7.53
CA VAL A 35 7.27 -6.34 -8.32
C VAL A 35 6.46 -7.63 -8.31
N ILE A 36 5.18 -7.53 -7.97
CA ILE A 36 4.23 -8.63 -8.13
C ILE A 36 3.38 -8.32 -9.35
N ASP A 37 3.71 -8.93 -10.46
CA ASP A 37 2.92 -8.87 -11.69
C ASP A 37 1.67 -9.75 -11.56
N ASP A 38 0.52 -9.12 -11.39
CA ASP A 38 -0.74 -9.81 -11.14
C ASP A 38 -1.42 -10.27 -12.44
N GLY A 39 -0.67 -10.97 -13.29
CA GLY A 39 -1.19 -11.55 -14.54
C GLY A 39 -1.36 -10.52 -15.65
N SER A 40 -0.44 -9.57 -15.78
CA SER A 40 -0.48 -8.57 -16.85
C SER A 40 -0.41 -9.20 -18.24
N GLN A 41 -1.08 -8.56 -19.18
CA GLN A 41 -1.11 -8.90 -20.61
C GLN A 41 -0.18 -8.01 -21.44
N ASP A 42 0.33 -6.93 -20.84
CA ASP A 42 1.28 -6.00 -21.45
C ASP A 42 2.74 -6.38 -21.09
N GLN A 43 3.67 -5.48 -21.35
CA GLN A 43 5.09 -5.70 -21.09
C GLN A 43 5.53 -5.47 -19.63
N THR A 44 4.59 -5.35 -18.66
CA THR A 44 4.89 -5.06 -17.25
C THR A 44 5.98 -5.97 -16.69
N PHE A 45 5.84 -7.29 -16.85
CA PHE A 45 6.80 -8.28 -16.36
C PHE A 45 8.20 -8.04 -16.91
N THR A 46 8.31 -7.98 -18.24
CA THR A 46 9.60 -7.85 -18.93
C THR A 46 10.28 -6.52 -18.61
N LEU A 47 9.52 -5.43 -18.53
CA LEU A 47 10.04 -4.10 -18.23
C LEU A 47 10.52 -3.99 -16.78
N ALA A 48 9.80 -4.61 -15.83
CA ALA A 48 10.21 -4.64 -14.44
C ALA A 48 11.53 -5.42 -14.25
N GLN A 49 11.68 -6.57 -14.92
CA GLN A 49 12.93 -7.34 -14.89
C GLN A 49 14.09 -6.55 -15.52
N LYS A 50 13.89 -5.95 -16.69
CA LYS A 50 14.92 -5.12 -17.35
C LYS A 50 15.34 -3.91 -16.51
N ALA A 51 14.43 -3.34 -15.71
CA ALA A 51 14.75 -2.28 -14.78
C ALA A 51 15.58 -2.75 -13.57
N GLY A 52 15.73 -4.06 -13.36
CA GLY A 52 16.56 -4.67 -12.33
C GLY A 52 15.84 -5.05 -11.05
N ALA A 53 14.51 -5.01 -11.02
CA ALA A 53 13.72 -5.47 -9.87
C ALA A 53 13.59 -7.00 -9.84
N VAL A 54 13.36 -7.55 -8.65
CA VAL A 54 12.89 -8.93 -8.50
C VAL A 54 11.42 -8.97 -8.90
N VAL A 55 11.03 -9.92 -9.74
CA VAL A 55 9.64 -10.03 -10.22
C VAL A 55 9.06 -11.40 -9.92
N LEU A 56 7.87 -11.42 -9.31
CA LEU A 56 7.03 -12.61 -9.21
C LEU A 56 5.78 -12.38 -10.05
N LYS A 57 5.37 -13.39 -10.81
CA LYS A 57 4.21 -13.32 -11.70
C LYS A 57 3.10 -14.27 -11.25
N HIS A 58 1.86 -13.78 -11.22
CA HIS A 58 0.67 -14.64 -11.14
C HIS A 58 0.25 -15.08 -12.54
N GLU A 59 -0.27 -16.27 -12.68
CA GLU A 59 -0.78 -16.79 -13.96
C GLU A 59 -2.00 -16.00 -14.44
N THR A 60 -2.82 -15.54 -13.51
CA THR A 60 -4.04 -14.75 -13.77
C THR A 60 -4.17 -13.62 -12.77
N ASN A 61 -4.95 -12.60 -13.12
CA ASN A 61 -5.26 -11.49 -12.22
C ASN A 61 -6.06 -11.98 -11.00
N LYS A 62 -5.47 -11.86 -9.81
CA LYS A 62 -6.08 -12.21 -8.51
C LYS A 62 -6.50 -10.98 -7.71
N GLY A 63 -6.09 -9.80 -8.15
CA GLY A 63 -6.34 -8.50 -7.55
C GLY A 63 -5.25 -8.06 -6.57
N LYS A 64 -5.15 -6.74 -6.38
CA LYS A 64 -4.11 -6.06 -5.58
C LYS A 64 -3.87 -6.72 -4.21
N GLY A 65 -4.93 -7.13 -3.51
CA GLY A 65 -4.81 -7.75 -2.20
C GLY A 65 -4.03 -9.08 -2.23
N GLU A 66 -4.25 -9.92 -3.22
CA GLU A 66 -3.50 -11.18 -3.36
C GLU A 66 -2.05 -10.93 -3.80
N ALA A 67 -1.81 -9.93 -4.66
CA ALA A 67 -0.47 -9.49 -5.01
C ALA A 67 0.30 -9.02 -3.76
N LEU A 68 -0.31 -8.19 -2.92
CA LEU A 68 0.29 -7.76 -1.64
C LEU A 68 0.57 -8.95 -0.72
N LYS A 69 -0.35 -9.91 -0.57
CA LYS A 69 -0.12 -11.10 0.25
C LYS A 69 1.06 -11.94 -0.26
N THR A 70 1.21 -12.06 -1.58
CA THR A 70 2.36 -12.73 -2.19
C THR A 70 3.65 -12.02 -1.79
N GLY A 71 3.69 -10.69 -1.87
CA GLY A 71 4.82 -9.88 -1.44
C GLY A 71 5.10 -10.00 0.07
N PHE A 72 4.08 -10.02 0.92
CA PHE A 72 4.22 -10.20 2.37
C PHE A 72 4.84 -11.55 2.73
N LYS A 73 4.37 -12.63 2.08
CA LYS A 73 4.96 -13.97 2.26
C LYS A 73 6.43 -13.99 1.84
N TYR A 74 6.76 -13.35 0.72
CA TYR A 74 8.15 -13.22 0.27
C TYR A 74 9.00 -12.48 1.30
N ALA A 75 8.53 -11.33 1.80
CA ALA A 75 9.24 -10.55 2.82
C ALA A 75 9.51 -11.36 4.10
N GLN A 76 8.51 -12.11 4.58
CA GLN A 76 8.64 -12.97 5.76
C GLN A 76 9.63 -14.11 5.52
N LYS A 77 9.53 -14.82 4.38
CA LYS A 77 10.43 -15.92 4.01
C LYS A 77 11.89 -15.47 3.88
N LYS A 78 12.12 -14.27 3.40
CA LYS A 78 13.44 -13.68 3.21
C LYS A 78 13.95 -12.88 4.42
N ASN A 79 13.21 -12.88 5.55
CA ASN A 79 13.57 -12.22 6.80
C ASN A 79 13.82 -10.70 6.65
N TYR A 80 12.98 -10.01 5.87
CA TYR A 80 12.98 -8.55 5.87
C TYR A 80 12.39 -8.02 7.19
N GLU A 81 12.95 -6.94 7.73
CA GLU A 81 12.50 -6.32 8.98
C GLU A 81 11.24 -5.48 8.77
N ALA A 82 11.17 -4.80 7.63
CA ALA A 82 10.04 -3.98 7.23
C ALA A 82 9.88 -4.01 5.70
N LEU A 83 8.73 -3.56 5.25
CA LEU A 83 8.46 -3.41 3.85
C LEU A 83 7.67 -2.12 3.54
N PHE A 84 7.97 -1.54 2.40
CA PHE A 84 7.11 -0.55 1.77
C PHE A 84 6.10 -1.24 0.85
N THR A 85 4.89 -0.69 0.78
CA THR A 85 3.97 -0.88 -0.33
C THR A 85 3.87 0.42 -1.11
N ILE A 86 3.93 0.37 -2.43
CA ILE A 86 3.78 1.53 -3.31
C ILE A 86 3.05 1.09 -4.59
N ASP A 87 2.09 1.89 -5.05
CA ASP A 87 1.32 1.59 -6.26
C ASP A 87 2.15 1.88 -7.53
N ALA A 88 1.90 1.11 -8.60
CA ALA A 88 2.65 1.19 -9.84
C ALA A 88 2.31 2.42 -10.72
N ASP A 89 1.39 3.29 -10.29
CA ASP A 89 0.78 4.36 -11.08
C ASP A 89 1.51 5.71 -11.01
N LEU A 90 2.67 5.78 -10.34
CA LEU A 90 3.46 7.01 -10.14
C LEU A 90 2.74 8.14 -9.39
N GLN A 91 1.60 7.89 -8.72
CA GLN A 91 0.90 8.89 -7.93
C GLN A 91 1.61 9.20 -6.59
N HIS A 92 2.52 8.36 -6.17
CA HIS A 92 3.34 8.53 -4.96
C HIS A 92 4.78 8.89 -5.34
N ASP A 93 5.31 9.94 -4.72
CA ASP A 93 6.72 10.31 -4.90
C ASP A 93 7.63 9.41 -4.04
N PRO A 94 8.51 8.59 -4.66
CA PRO A 94 9.46 7.77 -3.92
C PRO A 94 10.44 8.55 -3.05
N SER A 95 10.64 9.85 -3.26
CA SER A 95 11.50 10.67 -2.40
C SER A 95 11.04 10.69 -0.93
N SER A 96 9.74 10.51 -0.70
CA SER A 96 9.15 10.39 0.63
C SER A 96 9.65 9.17 1.42
N ILE A 97 10.30 8.17 0.78
CA ILE A 97 10.95 7.05 1.50
C ILE A 97 11.83 7.57 2.64
N ARG A 98 12.55 8.67 2.43
CA ARG A 98 13.42 9.27 3.46
C ARG A 98 12.63 9.67 4.70
N ASP A 99 11.47 10.31 4.53
CA ASP A 99 10.64 10.79 5.63
C ASP A 99 10.05 9.62 6.43
N PHE A 100 9.65 8.54 5.73
CA PHE A 100 9.22 7.31 6.39
C PHE A 100 10.34 6.68 7.21
N LEU A 101 11.56 6.59 6.66
CA LEU A 101 12.71 6.01 7.35
C LEU A 101 13.15 6.86 8.53
N GLN A 102 13.08 8.18 8.41
CA GLN A 102 13.35 9.10 9.53
C GLN A 102 12.32 8.95 10.65
N LYS A 103 11.04 8.77 10.29
CA LYS A 103 9.96 8.54 11.25
C LYS A 103 10.06 7.17 11.93
N ALA A 104 10.52 6.17 11.20
CA ALA A 104 10.74 4.82 11.68
C ALA A 104 12.07 4.75 12.45
N ASN A 105 12.02 4.80 13.78
CA ASN A 105 13.21 4.63 14.62
C ASN A 105 13.74 3.18 14.59
N GLN A 106 14.84 2.90 15.31
CA GLN A 106 15.47 1.58 15.33
C GLN A 106 14.56 0.45 15.83
N ASN A 107 13.61 0.78 16.70
CA ASN A 107 12.64 -0.17 17.29
C ASN A 107 11.27 -0.08 16.60
N PHE A 108 11.22 0.31 15.33
CA PHE A 108 9.95 0.44 14.60
C PHE A 108 9.16 -0.87 14.60
N SER A 109 7.97 -0.80 15.18
CA SER A 109 7.03 -1.91 15.27
C SER A 109 5.63 -1.36 15.04
N GLY A 110 5.15 -1.42 13.81
CA GLY A 110 3.85 -0.87 13.46
C GLY A 110 3.68 -0.59 11.98
N ILE A 111 2.84 0.40 11.67
CA ILE A 111 2.61 0.90 10.31
C ILE A 111 2.79 2.42 10.28
N ILE A 112 3.45 2.91 9.25
CA ILE A 112 3.46 4.34 8.91
C ILE A 112 2.74 4.49 7.57
N ILE A 113 1.76 5.40 7.51
CA ILE A 113 0.95 5.67 6.32
C ILE A 113 1.38 7.01 5.72
N GLY A 114 1.64 7.05 4.42
CA GLY A 114 1.81 8.30 3.68
C GLY A 114 0.47 9.01 3.55
N THR A 115 0.32 10.16 4.22
CA THR A 115 -0.90 10.96 4.15
C THR A 115 -0.80 12.01 3.07
N ARG A 116 -1.72 11.95 2.12
CA ARG A 116 -1.77 12.92 1.01
C ARG A 116 -2.27 14.27 1.51
N GLY A 117 -1.59 15.33 1.09
CA GLY A 117 -2.06 16.70 1.34
C GLY A 117 -3.44 16.91 0.68
N ILE A 118 -4.36 17.52 1.43
CA ILE A 118 -5.70 17.85 0.92
C ILE A 118 -5.57 19.09 0.03
N ASN A 119 -5.66 18.90 -1.27
CA ASN A 119 -5.84 20.01 -2.20
C ASN A 119 -7.28 20.00 -2.72
N LEU A 120 -8.17 20.71 -2.02
CA LEU A 120 -9.59 20.81 -2.35
C LEU A 120 -9.85 21.35 -3.78
N LYS A 121 -8.89 22.08 -4.39
CA LYS A 121 -9.00 22.56 -5.76
C LYS A 121 -8.82 21.45 -6.81
N LYS A 122 -8.16 20.35 -6.44
CA LYS A 122 -7.83 19.24 -7.36
C LYS A 122 -8.50 17.92 -7.01
N MET A 123 -9.11 17.79 -5.82
CA MET A 123 -9.79 16.57 -5.37
C MET A 123 -11.31 16.76 -5.43
N PRO A 124 -12.07 15.90 -6.13
CA PRO A 124 -13.53 15.91 -6.10
C PRO A 124 -14.06 15.78 -4.65
N LEU A 125 -15.01 16.63 -4.27
CA LEU A 125 -15.58 16.66 -2.91
C LEU A 125 -16.08 15.29 -2.43
N ALA A 126 -16.73 14.54 -3.32
CA ALA A 126 -17.21 13.18 -3.03
C ALA A 126 -16.06 12.24 -2.62
N ARG A 127 -14.91 12.31 -3.30
CA ARG A 127 -13.73 11.49 -2.98
C ARG A 127 -13.13 11.87 -1.63
N TRP A 128 -13.07 13.17 -1.34
CA TRP A 128 -12.60 13.66 -0.05
C TRP A 128 -13.51 13.18 1.08
N LEU A 129 -14.83 13.31 0.91
CA LEU A 129 -15.81 12.88 1.92
C LEU A 129 -15.73 11.37 2.18
N THR A 130 -15.66 10.57 1.12
CA THR A 130 -15.55 9.10 1.22
C THR A 130 -14.25 8.69 1.94
N ASN A 131 -13.11 9.31 1.61
CA ASN A 131 -11.84 9.00 2.26
C ASN A 131 -11.86 9.38 3.75
N ASN A 132 -12.40 10.56 4.10
CA ASN A 132 -12.49 10.98 5.50
C ASN A 132 -13.43 10.09 6.32
N LEU A 133 -14.59 9.75 5.76
CA LEU A 133 -15.54 8.85 6.42
C LEU A 133 -14.93 7.47 6.65
N THR A 134 -14.30 6.88 5.62
CA THR A 134 -13.62 5.59 5.73
C THR A 134 -12.50 5.65 6.78
N SER A 135 -11.69 6.71 6.76
CA SER A 135 -10.59 6.87 7.72
C SER A 135 -11.09 7.06 9.15
N ALA A 136 -12.19 7.80 9.35
CA ALA A 136 -12.81 7.97 10.67
C ALA A 136 -13.31 6.63 11.23
N ILE A 137 -13.99 5.84 10.44
CA ILE A 137 -14.49 4.53 10.86
C ILE A 137 -13.35 3.55 11.14
N LEU A 138 -12.34 3.49 10.28
CA LEU A 138 -11.18 2.64 10.53
C LEU A 138 -10.39 3.10 11.77
N SER A 139 -10.42 4.42 12.08
CA SER A 139 -9.85 4.94 13.33
C SER A 139 -10.57 4.39 14.56
N ILE A 140 -11.91 4.40 14.55
CA ILE A 140 -12.73 3.84 15.63
C ILE A 140 -12.46 2.34 15.76
N LEU A 141 -12.48 1.60 14.65
CA LEU A 141 -12.31 0.14 14.64
C LEU A 141 -10.91 -0.33 15.07
N SER A 142 -9.88 0.48 14.78
CA SER A 142 -8.48 0.19 15.15
C SER A 142 -8.11 0.70 16.54
N GLY A 143 -8.91 1.60 17.12
CA GLY A 143 -8.59 2.33 18.35
C GLY A 143 -7.47 3.36 18.19
N GLN A 144 -7.10 3.73 16.96
CA GLN A 144 -6.02 4.68 16.66
C GLN A 144 -6.40 5.63 15.52
N ARG A 145 -5.84 6.84 15.53
CA ARG A 145 -6.14 7.84 14.50
C ARG A 145 -5.50 7.49 13.16
N ILE A 146 -6.33 7.20 12.16
CA ILE A 146 -5.93 6.97 10.77
C ILE A 146 -6.31 8.19 9.95
N ARG A 147 -5.31 8.85 9.33
CA ARG A 147 -5.52 10.10 8.58
C ARG A 147 -5.89 9.88 7.12
N ASP A 148 -5.32 8.86 6.47
CA ASP A 148 -5.57 8.53 5.06
C ASP A 148 -5.54 7.01 4.88
N SER A 149 -6.70 6.38 5.04
CA SER A 149 -6.84 4.92 4.94
C SER A 149 -6.72 4.39 3.52
N GLN A 150 -6.92 5.24 2.52
CA GLN A 150 -6.89 4.86 1.10
C GLN A 150 -5.50 5.00 0.47
N SER A 151 -4.51 5.52 1.20
CA SER A 151 -3.14 5.58 0.70
C SER A 151 -2.53 4.18 0.64
N GLY A 152 -2.06 3.78 -0.54
CA GLY A 152 -1.29 2.53 -0.77
C GLY A 152 0.18 2.65 -0.39
N TYR A 153 0.66 3.86 -0.08
CA TYR A 153 2.05 4.10 0.29
C TYR A 153 2.24 3.95 1.80
N ARG A 154 2.79 2.82 2.20
CA ARG A 154 2.92 2.46 3.62
C ARG A 154 4.26 1.82 3.90
N LEU A 155 4.81 2.07 5.08
CA LEU A 155 5.89 1.28 5.67
C LEU A 155 5.27 0.37 6.73
N ILE A 156 5.49 -0.92 6.62
CA ILE A 156 4.90 -1.95 7.49
C ILE A 156 6.01 -2.78 8.09
N SER A 157 6.07 -2.88 9.41
CA SER A 157 6.98 -3.81 10.09
C SER A 157 6.53 -5.26 9.87
N THR A 158 7.46 -6.15 9.57
CA THR A 158 7.17 -7.58 9.37
C THR A 158 6.68 -8.25 10.65
N CYS A 159 6.98 -7.72 11.83
CA CYS A 159 6.44 -8.24 13.09
C CYS A 159 4.91 -8.09 13.15
N VAL A 160 4.34 -7.01 12.59
CA VAL A 160 2.89 -6.85 12.43
C VAL A 160 2.32 -7.99 11.60
N LEU A 161 2.90 -8.24 10.42
CA LEU A 161 2.42 -9.28 9.50
C LEU A 161 2.56 -10.71 10.05
N LYS A 162 3.51 -10.94 10.94
CA LYS A 162 3.65 -12.22 11.65
C LYS A 162 2.56 -12.42 12.72
N ARG A 163 2.08 -11.31 13.31
CA ARG A 163 1.07 -11.36 14.39
C ARG A 163 -0.36 -11.45 13.89
N ILE A 164 -0.68 -10.77 12.76
CA ILE A 164 -2.04 -10.71 12.23
C ILE A 164 -2.28 -11.76 11.14
N LYS A 165 -3.46 -12.39 11.18
CA LYS A 165 -3.90 -13.30 10.09
C LYS A 165 -4.78 -12.55 9.11
N LEU A 166 -4.31 -12.39 7.88
CA LEU A 166 -5.00 -11.66 6.81
C LEU A 166 -5.93 -12.59 6.03
N LYS A 167 -7.22 -12.30 6.02
CA LYS A 167 -8.27 -13.09 5.35
C LYS A 167 -8.88 -12.36 4.16
N ALA A 168 -8.94 -11.03 4.20
CA ALA A 168 -9.55 -10.22 3.14
C ALA A 168 -8.86 -10.39 1.79
N LYS A 169 -9.60 -10.15 0.72
CA LYS A 169 -9.13 -10.15 -0.66
C LYS A 169 -9.32 -8.75 -1.25
N LYS A 170 -8.67 -8.47 -2.37
CA LYS A 170 -8.76 -7.18 -3.10
C LYS A 170 -8.42 -5.99 -2.20
N TYR A 171 -9.16 -4.90 -2.34
CA TYR A 171 -8.91 -3.64 -1.59
C TYR A 171 -9.25 -3.72 -0.09
N ASP A 172 -10.09 -4.67 0.32
CA ASP A 172 -10.45 -4.87 1.74
C ASP A 172 -9.22 -5.23 2.59
N LEU A 173 -8.18 -5.80 1.98
CA LEU A 173 -6.94 -6.18 2.66
C LEU A 173 -6.26 -4.99 3.33
N GLU A 174 -6.21 -3.84 2.65
CA GLU A 174 -5.53 -2.65 3.17
C GLU A 174 -6.25 -2.09 4.41
N SER A 175 -7.57 -2.21 4.47
CA SER A 175 -8.38 -1.85 5.65
C SER A 175 -8.22 -2.88 6.77
N GLU A 176 -8.24 -4.18 6.44
CA GLU A 176 -8.04 -5.27 7.40
C GLU A 176 -6.69 -5.14 8.13
N ILE A 177 -5.63 -4.83 7.39
CA ILE A 177 -4.30 -4.63 7.98
C ILE A 177 -4.35 -3.53 9.04
N LEU A 178 -4.95 -2.38 8.75
CA LEU A 178 -5.00 -1.25 9.68
C LEU A 178 -5.77 -1.59 10.95
N VAL A 179 -6.97 -2.17 10.82
CA VAL A 179 -7.80 -2.53 11.97
C VAL A 179 -7.09 -3.54 12.85
N LYS A 180 -6.56 -4.63 12.25
CA LYS A 180 -5.87 -5.67 13.01
C LYS A 180 -4.57 -5.19 13.65
N THR A 181 -3.85 -4.29 12.98
CA THR A 181 -2.65 -3.67 13.55
C THR A 181 -2.98 -2.92 14.84
N GLY A 182 -3.99 -2.02 14.79
CA GLY A 182 -4.40 -1.27 15.97
C GLY A 182 -4.89 -2.16 17.10
N ARG A 183 -5.78 -3.13 16.80
CA ARG A 183 -6.30 -4.09 17.78
C ARG A 183 -5.25 -5.01 18.39
N SER A 184 -4.16 -5.24 17.68
CA SER A 184 -3.02 -6.03 18.18
C SER A 184 -2.02 -5.20 19.00
N GLY A 185 -2.32 -3.94 19.29
CA GLY A 185 -1.49 -3.04 20.09
C GLY A 185 -0.30 -2.42 19.35
N PHE A 186 -0.15 -2.66 18.05
CA PHE A 186 0.90 -2.03 17.26
C PHE A 186 0.52 -0.60 16.88
N LYS A 187 1.51 0.30 16.84
CA LYS A 187 1.31 1.71 16.52
C LYS A 187 1.01 1.93 15.04
N ILE A 188 0.02 2.79 14.76
CA ILE A 188 -0.24 3.34 13.41
C ILE A 188 0.15 4.83 13.45
N ASP A 189 1.13 5.18 12.64
CA ASP A 189 1.62 6.55 12.52
C ASP A 189 1.43 7.07 11.08
N SER A 190 1.78 8.31 10.81
CA SER A 190 1.66 8.89 9.48
C SER A 190 2.78 9.88 9.17
N VAL A 191 3.09 10.01 7.87
CA VAL A 191 4.02 10.97 7.30
C VAL A 191 3.29 11.73 6.18
N PRO A 192 3.34 13.06 6.12
CA PRO A 192 2.79 13.81 4.99
C PRO A 192 3.61 13.50 3.73
N ILE A 193 2.91 13.22 2.62
CA ILE A 193 3.52 12.97 1.33
C ILE A 193 2.99 13.92 0.26
N PRO A 194 3.81 14.30 -0.73
CA PRO A 194 3.33 15.02 -1.90
C PRO A 194 2.28 14.20 -2.66
N THR A 195 1.26 14.85 -3.18
CA THR A 195 0.26 14.23 -4.04
C THR A 195 0.55 14.61 -5.48
N ILE A 196 0.88 13.62 -6.31
CA ILE A 196 1.03 13.80 -7.74
C ILE A 196 -0.34 13.52 -8.37
N TYR A 197 -1.04 14.58 -8.76
CA TYR A 197 -2.30 14.44 -9.48
C TYR A 197 -1.99 14.18 -10.96
N GLN A 198 -2.12 12.93 -11.39
CA GLN A 198 -2.21 12.63 -12.81
C GLN A 198 -3.68 12.70 -13.23
N GLU A 199 -3.96 13.14 -14.45
CA GLU A 199 -5.29 13.14 -15.06
C GLU A 199 -5.74 11.70 -15.40
N SER A 200 -5.78 10.83 -14.41
CA SER A 200 -6.36 9.51 -14.57
C SER A 200 -7.86 9.58 -14.33
N LYS A 201 -8.66 9.08 -15.28
CA LYS A 201 -10.11 8.96 -15.12
C LYS A 201 -10.41 8.20 -13.82
N SER A 202 -10.95 8.90 -12.84
CA SER A 202 -11.38 8.29 -11.57
C SER A 202 -12.64 7.48 -11.83
N PHE A 203 -12.54 6.16 -11.74
CA PHE A 203 -13.69 5.23 -11.79
C PHE A 203 -14.34 5.07 -10.41
N ILE A 204 -14.65 6.19 -9.74
CA ILE A 204 -15.40 6.14 -8.49
C ILE A 204 -16.88 5.94 -8.83
N ASN A 205 -17.42 4.80 -8.44
CA ASN A 205 -18.86 4.55 -8.46
C ASN A 205 -19.38 4.66 -7.02
N PRO A 206 -20.11 5.75 -6.66
CA PRO A 206 -20.53 6.00 -5.27
C PRO A 206 -21.31 4.83 -4.66
N PHE A 207 -22.12 4.14 -5.43
CA PHE A 207 -22.93 3.00 -4.95
C PHE A 207 -22.07 1.77 -4.67
N VAL A 208 -21.09 1.48 -5.53
CA VAL A 208 -20.16 0.35 -5.34
C VAL A 208 -19.25 0.60 -4.14
N ASP A 209 -18.79 1.83 -3.97
CA ASP A 209 -17.89 2.19 -2.88
C ASP A 209 -18.61 2.23 -1.53
N THR A 210 -19.89 2.67 -1.51
CA THR A 210 -20.73 2.58 -0.31
C THR A 210 -21.02 1.12 0.07
N GLY A 211 -21.31 0.26 -0.90
CA GLY A 211 -21.52 -1.18 -0.66
C GLY A 211 -20.26 -1.88 -0.15
N ARG A 212 -19.07 -1.52 -0.67
CA ARG A 212 -17.77 -1.99 -0.16
C ARG A 212 -17.54 -1.55 1.28
N PHE A 213 -17.86 -0.31 1.56
CA PHE A 213 -17.73 0.29 2.86
C PHE A 213 -18.59 -0.43 3.93
N ILE A 214 -19.88 -0.65 3.66
CA ILE A 214 -20.76 -1.41 4.54
C ILE A 214 -20.22 -2.84 4.76
N ARG A 215 -19.72 -3.46 3.70
CA ARG A 215 -19.10 -4.80 3.80
C ARG A 215 -17.86 -4.81 4.71
N ILE A 216 -17.00 -3.78 4.62
CA ILE A 216 -15.84 -3.64 5.51
C ILE A 216 -16.30 -3.49 6.95
N MET A 217 -17.30 -2.65 7.23
CA MET A 217 -17.87 -2.49 8.57
C MET A 217 -18.38 -3.80 9.13
N LEU A 218 -19.23 -4.50 8.40
CA LEU A 218 -19.81 -5.78 8.85
C LEU A 218 -18.74 -6.85 9.08
N ARG A 219 -17.74 -6.93 8.20
CA ARG A 219 -16.64 -7.89 8.35
C ARG A 219 -15.68 -7.52 9.47
N SER A 220 -15.49 -6.25 9.76
CA SER A 220 -14.55 -5.79 10.80
C SER A 220 -15.00 -6.17 12.21
N ILE A 221 -16.28 -6.44 12.42
CA ILE A 221 -16.80 -6.99 13.69
C ILE A 221 -16.16 -8.36 13.97
N TRP A 222 -15.83 -9.12 12.94
CA TRP A 222 -15.27 -10.48 13.01
C TRP A 222 -13.76 -10.56 12.76
N TRP A 223 -13.08 -9.42 12.69
CA TRP A 223 -11.61 -9.35 12.52
C TRP A 223 -10.83 -9.42 13.82
#